data_6cfaf9f8060447fc1328e55cf0eebfef
#
_entry.id   6cfaf9f8060447fc1328e55cf0eebfef
#
_cell.length_a   1.000
_cell.length_b   1.000
_cell.length_c   1.000
_cell.angle_alpha   90.00
_cell.angle_beta   90.00
_cell.angle_gamma   90.00
#
_symmetry.space_group_name_H-M   'P 1'
#
loop_
_entity.id
_entity.type
_entity.pdbx_description
1 polymer ?
#
loop_
_entity_poly.entity_id
_entity_poly.type
_entity_poly.pdbx_seq_one_letter_code
_entity_poly.pdbx_strand_id
1 'polypeptide(L)'
;MNIKEVHDSWKEKGFPYYPTDTKWRNDIFNQLINFKRDTLIDRKNKIIGQSAHGLNLAWSYMPHAWGIKCGKMKTPMEIWEDEEHLSKGLNKILSGTFFMKKPAHMITESDMRSMLRRYSGTQMVSNFRPTAAAAMYDIFVDKDSPLEGTTAGTVWDPSMGYGGRLLGAIAAGVNYIGTDPCIPTYEGLEKIRDEYGHKHLKYSLNRQGSETFIPEDESLDFVFTSPPYFGWEAYGDEPEQSSIKFSTSDMWKEKFLKQTIANAYKGLKKGKYLALNVANTKQYKTFEEDTVDLAKEVGFEHTDTWWLSLSTQQGGSAVSTLDGDTTETKQKQQYMGKYTRPNISGRKFEPTFIFKK
;
A
#
# COMPACT_ATOMS: atom_id res chain seq x y z
N MET A 1 33.88 -18.72 -6.34
CA MET A 1 33.77 -17.28 -6.09
C MET A 1 33.63 -17.12 -4.59
N ASN A 2 34.54 -16.43 -3.96
CA ASN A 2 34.45 -16.14 -2.52
C ASN A 2 33.42 -15.01 -2.27
N ILE A 3 33.02 -14.81 -1.02
CA ILE A 3 31.97 -13.83 -0.70
C ILE A 3 32.32 -12.40 -1.10
N LYS A 4 33.62 -12.05 -1.01
CA LYS A 4 34.10 -10.72 -1.40
C LYS A 4 33.93 -10.49 -2.91
N GLU A 5 34.32 -11.47 -3.73
CA GLU A 5 34.12 -11.41 -5.19
C GLU A 5 32.64 -11.26 -5.56
N VAL A 6 31.75 -11.96 -4.86
CA VAL A 6 30.28 -11.83 -5.08
C VAL A 6 29.80 -10.45 -4.68
N HIS A 7 30.23 -9.95 -3.53
CA HIS A 7 29.92 -8.61 -3.03
C HIS A 7 30.36 -7.53 -4.04
N ASP A 8 31.63 -7.57 -4.43
CA ASP A 8 32.22 -6.56 -5.34
C ASP A 8 31.50 -6.58 -6.71
N SER A 9 31.21 -7.76 -7.24
CA SER A 9 30.44 -7.92 -8.47
C SER A 9 29.03 -7.30 -8.38
N TRP A 10 28.35 -7.40 -7.25
CA TRP A 10 27.05 -6.78 -7.06
C TRP A 10 27.14 -5.27 -6.87
N LYS A 11 28.16 -4.77 -6.17
CA LYS A 11 28.41 -3.32 -6.03
C LYS A 11 28.71 -2.68 -7.40
N GLU A 12 29.45 -3.36 -8.26
CA GLU A 12 29.74 -2.91 -9.64
C GLU A 12 28.48 -2.82 -10.51
N LYS A 13 27.53 -3.79 -10.36
CA LYS A 13 26.23 -3.75 -11.06
C LYS A 13 25.31 -2.62 -10.60
N GLY A 14 25.56 -2.08 -9.43
CA GLY A 14 24.70 -1.07 -8.81
C GLY A 14 23.48 -1.63 -8.08
N PHE A 15 22.70 -0.74 -7.44
CA PHE A 15 21.51 -1.10 -6.68
C PHE A 15 20.48 -1.81 -7.56
N PRO A 16 19.89 -2.93 -7.12
CA PRO A 16 19.01 -3.77 -7.94
C PRO A 16 17.59 -3.16 -8.06
N TYR A 17 17.47 -1.97 -8.65
CA TYR A 17 16.15 -1.37 -8.92
C TYR A 17 15.27 -2.26 -9.80
N TYR A 18 13.98 -1.99 -9.83
CA TYR A 18 13.10 -2.65 -10.80
C TYR A 18 13.43 -2.20 -12.22
N PRO A 19 13.30 -3.09 -13.21
CA PRO A 19 13.49 -2.72 -14.61
C PRO A 19 12.59 -1.56 -15.02
N THR A 20 13.10 -0.71 -15.90
CA THR A 20 12.40 0.47 -16.43
C THR A 20 12.11 0.38 -17.92
N ASP A 21 12.50 -0.74 -18.56
CA ASP A 21 12.24 -0.94 -19.98
C ASP A 21 10.73 -1.12 -20.25
N THR A 22 10.29 -0.51 -21.34
CA THR A 22 8.87 -0.44 -21.73
C THR A 22 8.25 -1.82 -21.93
N LYS A 23 9.01 -2.77 -22.51
CA LYS A 23 8.50 -4.11 -22.75
C LYS A 23 8.16 -4.82 -21.44
N TRP A 24 9.11 -4.82 -20.47
CA TRP A 24 8.90 -5.43 -19.17
C TRP A 24 7.73 -4.79 -18.43
N ARG A 25 7.63 -3.46 -18.45
CA ARG A 25 6.52 -2.72 -17.82
C ARG A 25 5.18 -3.09 -18.43
N ASN A 26 5.08 -3.14 -19.76
CA ASN A 26 3.88 -3.51 -20.47
C ASN A 26 3.46 -4.97 -20.21
N ASP A 27 4.41 -5.90 -20.12
CA ASP A 27 4.13 -7.29 -19.78
C ASP A 27 3.49 -7.40 -18.38
N ILE A 28 4.03 -6.67 -17.38
CA ILE A 28 3.46 -6.64 -16.02
C ILE A 28 2.09 -5.94 -16.00
N PHE A 29 1.92 -4.86 -16.75
CA PHE A 29 0.63 -4.17 -16.88
C PHE A 29 -0.44 -5.07 -17.50
N ASN A 30 -0.12 -5.77 -18.57
CA ASN A 30 -1.02 -6.72 -19.21
C ASN A 30 -1.43 -7.86 -18.24
N GLN A 31 -0.51 -8.35 -17.41
CA GLN A 31 -0.84 -9.31 -16.37
C GLN A 31 -1.83 -8.75 -15.34
N LEU A 32 -1.71 -7.47 -14.98
CA LEU A 32 -2.65 -6.81 -14.07
C LEU A 32 -4.04 -6.67 -14.70
N ILE A 33 -4.12 -6.18 -15.95
CA ILE A 33 -5.40 -5.95 -16.64
C ILE A 33 -6.16 -7.26 -16.86
N ASN A 34 -5.44 -8.33 -17.21
CA ASN A 34 -6.04 -9.64 -17.50
C ASN A 34 -6.29 -10.49 -16.25
N PHE A 35 -5.91 -10.00 -15.07
CA PHE A 35 -6.11 -10.74 -13.82
C PHE A 35 -7.60 -10.82 -13.45
N LYS A 36 -8.10 -12.02 -13.16
CA LYS A 36 -9.50 -12.26 -12.75
C LYS A 36 -9.72 -11.83 -11.29
N ARG A 37 -10.04 -10.58 -11.06
CA ARG A 37 -10.18 -9.96 -9.73
C ARG A 37 -11.30 -10.56 -8.87
N ASP A 38 -12.35 -11.08 -9.49
CA ASP A 38 -13.46 -11.73 -8.77
C ASP A 38 -12.99 -12.88 -7.89
N THR A 39 -11.87 -13.54 -8.27
CA THR A 39 -11.26 -14.60 -7.46
C THR A 39 -10.70 -14.13 -6.11
N LEU A 40 -10.52 -12.82 -5.94
CA LEU A 40 -10.05 -12.22 -4.69
C LEU A 40 -11.19 -11.84 -3.74
N ILE A 41 -12.45 -11.82 -4.21
CA ILE A 41 -13.57 -11.23 -3.48
C ILE A 41 -14.41 -12.33 -2.82
N ASP A 42 -14.33 -12.44 -1.51
CA ASP A 42 -15.26 -13.22 -0.71
C ASP A 42 -16.34 -12.30 -0.11
N ARG A 43 -17.44 -12.13 -0.85
CA ARG A 43 -18.55 -11.26 -0.44
C ARG A 43 -19.23 -11.73 0.83
N LYS A 44 -19.31 -13.05 1.07
CA LYS A 44 -19.96 -13.63 2.24
C LYS A 44 -19.23 -13.27 3.54
N ASN A 45 -17.90 -13.40 3.52
CA ASN A 45 -17.06 -13.13 4.69
C ASN A 45 -16.46 -11.71 4.65
N LYS A 46 -16.77 -10.91 3.61
CA LYS A 46 -16.23 -9.56 3.39
C LYS A 46 -14.71 -9.53 3.41
N ILE A 47 -14.10 -10.46 2.70
CA ILE A 47 -12.66 -10.59 2.58
C ILE A 47 -12.21 -10.22 1.17
N ILE A 48 -11.14 -9.44 1.10
CA ILE A 48 -10.43 -9.16 -0.15
C ILE A 48 -9.05 -9.80 -0.08
N GLY A 49 -8.81 -10.72 -0.99
CA GLY A 49 -7.50 -11.32 -1.21
C GLY A 49 -6.55 -10.35 -1.91
N GLN A 50 -5.31 -10.75 -2.00
CA GLN A 50 -4.26 -9.97 -2.66
C GLN A 50 -3.48 -10.83 -3.64
N SER A 51 -3.05 -10.22 -4.74
CA SER A 51 -2.08 -10.79 -5.65
C SER A 51 -0.95 -9.79 -5.91
N ALA A 52 0.17 -10.27 -6.42
CA ALA A 52 1.32 -9.42 -6.71
C ALA A 52 1.25 -8.74 -8.09
N HIS A 53 0.23 -9.05 -8.92
CA HIS A 53 0.08 -8.48 -10.25
C HIS A 53 0.02 -6.94 -10.18
N GLY A 54 0.84 -6.29 -10.99
CA GLY A 54 0.98 -4.83 -11.03
C GLY A 54 1.84 -4.21 -9.93
N LEU A 55 2.16 -4.91 -8.83
CA LEU A 55 2.93 -4.34 -7.74
C LEU A 55 4.36 -3.96 -8.15
N ASN A 56 5.02 -4.83 -8.90
CA ASN A 56 6.38 -4.57 -9.38
C ASN A 56 6.41 -3.41 -10.40
N LEU A 57 5.33 -3.24 -11.17
CA LEU A 57 5.15 -2.10 -12.05
C LEU A 57 5.11 -0.80 -11.24
N ALA A 58 4.26 -0.72 -10.22
CA ALA A 58 4.20 0.44 -9.33
C ALA A 58 5.59 0.79 -8.77
N TRP A 59 6.31 -0.20 -8.24
CA TRP A 59 7.64 0.00 -7.69
C TRP A 59 8.68 0.46 -8.71
N SER A 60 8.53 0.13 -10.00
CA SER A 60 9.47 0.59 -11.04
C SER A 60 9.42 2.09 -11.31
N TYR A 61 8.38 2.78 -10.82
CA TYR A 61 8.24 4.25 -10.88
C TYR A 61 8.60 4.93 -9.56
N MET A 62 8.90 4.16 -8.52
CA MET A 62 9.12 4.66 -7.15
C MET A 62 10.51 4.26 -6.60
N PRO A 63 11.61 4.59 -7.29
CA PRO A 63 12.95 4.19 -6.84
C PRO A 63 13.31 4.78 -5.47
N HIS A 64 12.79 5.95 -5.12
CA HIS A 64 13.01 6.60 -3.82
C HIS A 64 12.48 5.78 -2.63
N ALA A 65 11.48 4.94 -2.85
CA ALA A 65 10.87 4.14 -1.79
C ALA A 65 11.84 3.18 -1.09
N TRP A 66 12.95 2.82 -1.73
CA TRP A 66 13.99 1.99 -1.12
C TRP A 66 14.77 2.68 -0.01
N GLY A 67 14.76 4.03 0.02
CA GLY A 67 15.41 4.86 1.04
C GLY A 67 14.46 5.42 2.10
N ILE A 68 13.15 5.15 2.04
CA ILE A 68 12.18 5.68 3.00
C ILE A 68 12.30 4.98 4.36
N LYS A 69 12.40 5.76 5.42
CA LYS A 69 12.60 5.29 6.79
C LYS A 69 11.28 4.84 7.42
N CYS A 70 11.29 3.65 8.01
CA CYS A 70 10.17 3.12 8.81
C CYS A 70 10.60 3.01 10.28
N GLY A 71 10.21 3.95 11.11
CA GLY A 71 10.59 4.01 12.51
C GLY A 71 12.11 3.97 12.70
N LYS A 72 12.59 3.06 13.54
CA LYS A 72 14.03 2.87 13.82
C LYS A 72 14.70 1.81 12.93
N MET A 73 13.96 1.21 11.99
CA MET A 73 14.48 0.15 11.14
C MET A 73 15.42 0.71 10.08
N LYS A 74 16.39 -0.11 9.65
CA LYS A 74 17.23 0.23 8.49
C LYS A 74 16.41 0.19 7.20
N THR A 75 16.70 1.08 6.26
CA THR A 75 16.15 0.99 4.92
C THR A 75 16.88 -0.06 4.10
N PRO A 76 16.27 -0.60 3.03
CA PRO A 76 16.99 -1.48 2.11
C PRO A 76 18.23 -0.82 1.49
N MET A 77 18.21 0.51 1.27
CA MET A 77 19.35 1.27 0.78
C MET A 77 20.49 1.30 1.80
N GLU A 78 20.18 1.53 3.08
CA GLU A 78 21.19 1.47 4.16
C GLU A 78 21.84 0.09 4.28
N ILE A 79 21.10 -1.01 4.03
CA ILE A 79 21.68 -2.36 3.99
C ILE A 79 22.60 -2.55 2.78
N TRP A 80 22.23 -2.00 1.64
CA TRP A 80 23.03 -2.06 0.44
C TRP A 80 24.36 -1.28 0.57
N GLU A 81 24.35 -0.14 1.24
CA GLU A 81 25.55 0.70 1.43
C GLU A 81 26.49 0.17 2.53
N ASP A 82 25.99 -0.63 3.45
CA ASP A 82 26.76 -1.23 4.53
C ASP A 82 27.39 -2.55 4.05
N GLU A 83 28.73 -2.55 3.88
CA GLU A 83 29.50 -3.70 3.35
C GLU A 83 29.28 -4.98 4.19
N GLU A 84 29.24 -4.86 5.50
CA GLU A 84 29.07 -6.00 6.40
C GLU A 84 27.67 -6.60 6.28
N HIS A 85 26.64 -5.74 6.26
CA HIS A 85 25.26 -6.19 6.15
C HIS A 85 24.95 -6.78 4.77
N LEU A 86 25.47 -6.17 3.70
CA LEU A 86 25.32 -6.69 2.34
C LEU A 86 26.01 -8.07 2.21
N SER A 87 27.25 -8.20 2.70
CA SER A 87 27.97 -9.48 2.69
C SER A 87 27.25 -10.56 3.49
N LYS A 88 26.71 -10.23 4.67
CA LYS A 88 25.90 -11.15 5.47
C LYS A 88 24.60 -11.56 4.74
N GLY A 89 23.96 -10.62 4.06
CA GLY A 89 22.78 -10.89 3.23
C GLY A 89 23.07 -11.85 2.07
N LEU A 90 24.16 -11.60 1.33
CA LEU A 90 24.62 -12.47 0.26
C LEU A 90 24.96 -13.89 0.77
N ASN A 91 25.63 -14.00 1.91
CA ASN A 91 25.91 -15.30 2.54
C ASN A 91 24.60 -16.07 2.84
N LYS A 92 23.54 -15.39 3.27
CA LYS A 92 22.25 -16.05 3.53
C LYS A 92 21.59 -16.56 2.24
N ILE A 93 21.79 -15.89 1.09
CA ILE A 93 21.34 -16.41 -0.23
C ILE A 93 22.16 -17.64 -0.61
N LEU A 94 23.49 -17.54 -0.53
CA LEU A 94 24.41 -18.62 -0.89
C LEU A 94 24.24 -19.89 -0.01
N SER A 95 23.91 -19.71 1.28
CA SER A 95 23.68 -20.81 2.23
C SER A 95 22.28 -21.42 2.13
N GLY A 96 21.33 -20.73 1.50
CA GLY A 96 19.92 -21.13 1.44
C GLY A 96 19.09 -20.73 2.66
N THR A 97 19.60 -19.84 3.52
CA THR A 97 18.88 -19.39 4.73
C THR A 97 17.65 -18.52 4.41
N PHE A 98 17.65 -17.76 3.30
CA PHE A 98 16.50 -16.95 2.87
C PHE A 98 15.57 -17.70 1.92
N PHE A 99 16.15 -18.52 1.02
CA PHE A 99 15.51 -19.25 -0.05
C PHE A 99 16.21 -20.57 -0.27
N MET A 100 15.88 -21.29 -1.35
CA MET A 100 16.74 -22.38 -1.80
C MET A 100 18.16 -21.86 -2.05
N LYS A 101 19.15 -22.65 -1.66
CA LYS A 101 20.56 -22.36 -1.89
C LYS A 101 20.80 -22.09 -3.37
N LYS A 102 21.46 -20.97 -3.67
CA LYS A 102 21.82 -20.58 -5.04
C LYS A 102 23.33 -20.38 -5.14
N PRO A 103 23.97 -20.91 -6.20
CA PRO A 103 25.36 -20.52 -6.49
C PRO A 103 25.41 -19.06 -6.94
N ALA A 104 26.55 -18.40 -6.73
CA ALA A 104 26.72 -16.96 -6.94
C ALA A 104 26.28 -16.48 -8.35
N HIS A 105 26.61 -17.23 -9.40
CA HIS A 105 26.25 -16.88 -10.78
C HIS A 105 24.74 -16.99 -11.10
N MET A 106 23.97 -17.62 -10.21
CA MET A 106 22.50 -17.76 -10.36
C MET A 106 21.72 -16.76 -9.48
N ILE A 107 22.38 -15.93 -8.70
CA ILE A 107 21.73 -14.87 -7.92
C ILE A 107 21.20 -13.81 -8.89
N THR A 108 19.90 -13.57 -8.84
CA THR A 108 19.21 -12.58 -9.67
C THR A 108 18.98 -11.27 -8.92
N GLU A 109 18.68 -10.19 -9.65
CA GLU A 109 18.23 -8.93 -9.02
C GLU A 109 16.96 -9.12 -8.17
N SER A 110 16.07 -10.02 -8.56
CA SER A 110 14.88 -10.37 -7.76
C SER A 110 15.26 -10.98 -6.41
N ASP A 111 16.29 -11.83 -6.38
CA ASP A 111 16.81 -12.39 -5.12
C ASP A 111 17.41 -11.30 -4.25
N MET A 112 18.16 -10.38 -4.86
CA MET A 112 18.75 -9.24 -4.16
C MET A 112 17.67 -8.32 -3.57
N ARG A 113 16.66 -7.93 -4.36
CA ARG A 113 15.51 -7.16 -3.86
C ARG A 113 14.78 -7.86 -2.72
N SER A 114 14.60 -9.17 -2.84
CA SER A 114 13.94 -9.97 -1.80
C SER A 114 14.79 -10.06 -0.53
N MET A 115 16.10 -10.21 -0.68
CA MET A 115 17.04 -10.21 0.45
C MET A 115 17.02 -8.85 1.17
N LEU A 116 17.19 -7.74 0.45
CA LEU A 116 17.21 -6.40 1.01
C LEU A 116 15.93 -6.05 1.79
N ARG A 117 14.76 -6.53 1.34
CA ARG A 117 13.48 -6.32 2.03
C ARG A 117 13.29 -7.18 3.28
N ARG A 118 13.93 -8.35 3.33
CA ARG A 118 13.72 -9.35 4.39
C ARG A 118 14.91 -9.46 5.33
N TYR A 119 15.95 -8.66 5.12
CA TYR A 119 17.11 -8.66 6.00
C TYR A 119 16.67 -8.28 7.41
N SER A 120 17.21 -8.98 8.42
CA SER A 120 16.88 -8.72 9.83
C SER A 120 17.16 -7.27 10.20
N GLY A 121 16.19 -6.59 10.78
CA GLY A 121 16.29 -5.17 11.14
C GLY A 121 15.97 -4.20 10.00
N THR A 122 15.52 -4.70 8.83
CA THR A 122 15.11 -3.87 7.70
C THR A 122 13.59 -3.78 7.60
N GLN A 123 13.09 -2.61 7.26
CA GLN A 123 11.70 -2.37 6.90
C GLN A 123 11.66 -1.49 5.65
N MET A 124 10.96 -1.95 4.63
CA MET A 124 10.57 -1.13 3.48
C MET A 124 9.13 -0.65 3.67
N VAL A 125 8.84 0.54 3.17
CA VAL A 125 7.45 1.03 3.11
C VAL A 125 6.54 0.06 2.36
N SER A 126 5.27 0.06 2.74
CA SER A 126 4.26 -0.76 2.07
C SER A 126 3.69 -0.05 0.84
N ASN A 127 3.17 -0.83 -0.10
CA ASN A 127 2.38 -0.31 -1.21
C ASN A 127 1.10 -1.13 -1.33
N PHE A 128 -0.02 -0.45 -1.46
CA PHE A 128 -1.30 -1.12 -1.63
C PHE A 128 -1.31 -1.96 -2.91
N ARG A 129 -1.87 -3.16 -2.86
CA ARG A 129 -1.87 -4.08 -4.02
C ARG A 129 -2.83 -3.57 -5.11
N PRO A 130 -2.38 -3.37 -6.36
CA PRO A 130 -3.25 -2.90 -7.44
C PRO A 130 -4.49 -3.77 -7.64
N THR A 131 -4.35 -5.09 -7.53
CA THR A 131 -5.48 -6.02 -7.67
C THR A 131 -6.52 -5.89 -6.56
N ALA A 132 -6.09 -5.65 -5.32
CA ALA A 132 -7.00 -5.44 -4.20
C ALA A 132 -7.70 -4.08 -4.31
N ALA A 133 -6.98 -3.04 -4.76
CA ALA A 133 -7.59 -1.74 -5.02
C ALA A 133 -8.65 -1.83 -6.15
N ALA A 134 -8.31 -2.49 -7.25
CA ALA A 134 -9.27 -2.72 -8.34
C ALA A 134 -10.50 -3.50 -7.88
N ALA A 135 -10.33 -4.52 -7.00
CA ALA A 135 -11.45 -5.25 -6.41
C ALA A 135 -12.34 -4.34 -5.54
N MET A 136 -11.76 -3.40 -4.77
CA MET A 136 -12.53 -2.40 -4.02
C MET A 136 -13.35 -1.51 -4.96
N TYR A 137 -12.76 -1.03 -6.06
CA TYR A 137 -13.48 -0.24 -7.06
C TYR A 137 -14.58 -1.06 -7.75
N ASP A 138 -14.35 -2.35 -8.03
CA ASP A 138 -15.35 -3.25 -8.60
C ASP A 138 -16.56 -3.51 -7.65
N ILE A 139 -16.35 -3.39 -6.33
CA ILE A 139 -17.41 -3.58 -5.34
C ILE A 139 -18.22 -2.31 -5.08
N PHE A 140 -17.56 -1.15 -4.97
CA PHE A 140 -18.16 0.06 -4.42
C PHE A 140 -18.46 1.15 -5.47
N VAL A 141 -17.94 1.01 -6.71
CA VAL A 141 -18.25 1.93 -7.79
C VAL A 141 -19.25 1.26 -8.73
N ASP A 142 -20.43 1.85 -8.84
CA ASP A 142 -21.43 1.36 -9.79
C ASP A 142 -20.87 1.49 -11.21
N LYS A 143 -20.79 0.36 -11.88
CA LYS A 143 -20.41 0.26 -13.29
C LYS A 143 -21.65 0.05 -14.16
N ASP A 144 -22.77 0.60 -13.73
CA ASP A 144 -24.03 0.39 -14.42
C ASP A 144 -23.96 0.93 -15.83
N SER A 145 -23.94 -0.07 -16.69
CA SER A 145 -24.11 -0.09 -18.12
C SER A 145 -23.03 0.60 -18.98
N PRO A 146 -22.40 -0.15 -19.90
CA PRO A 146 -21.70 0.44 -21.03
C PRO A 146 -22.70 0.92 -22.10
N LEU A 147 -23.78 1.57 -21.69
CA LEU A 147 -24.58 2.36 -22.61
C LEU A 147 -23.71 3.56 -23.01
N GLU A 148 -23.53 3.75 -24.32
CA GLU A 148 -22.85 4.91 -24.87
C GLU A 148 -23.41 6.17 -24.20
N GLY A 149 -22.51 6.90 -23.48
CA GLY A 149 -22.87 8.14 -22.80
C GLY A 149 -22.88 8.09 -21.25
N THR A 150 -22.72 6.95 -20.60
CA THR A 150 -22.58 6.91 -19.15
C THR A 150 -21.14 7.22 -18.73
N THR A 151 -20.96 8.19 -17.84
CA THR A 151 -19.66 8.54 -17.30
C THR A 151 -19.22 7.47 -16.30
N ALA A 152 -17.99 6.97 -16.45
CA ALA A 152 -17.37 6.10 -15.45
C ALA A 152 -17.40 6.80 -14.06
N GLY A 153 -17.67 6.04 -13.01
CA GLY A 153 -17.69 6.58 -11.64
C GLY A 153 -16.37 7.24 -11.29
N THR A 154 -16.42 8.28 -10.46
CA THR A 154 -15.25 9.06 -10.03
C THR A 154 -14.87 8.68 -8.60
N VAL A 155 -13.62 8.27 -8.42
CA VAL A 155 -13.05 7.93 -7.11
C VAL A 155 -12.02 8.96 -6.67
N TRP A 156 -11.97 9.23 -5.36
CA TRP A 156 -10.90 10.00 -4.75
C TRP A 156 -10.06 9.12 -3.83
N ASP A 157 -8.74 9.22 -3.98
CA ASP A 157 -7.72 8.62 -3.11
C ASP A 157 -6.97 9.74 -2.36
N PRO A 158 -7.32 9.99 -1.10
CA PRO A 158 -6.70 11.04 -0.29
C PRO A 158 -5.20 10.91 -0.03
N SER A 159 -4.62 9.73 -0.21
CA SER A 159 -3.18 9.49 0.02
C SER A 159 -2.69 8.49 -1.02
N MET A 160 -2.44 8.97 -2.26
CA MET A 160 -2.13 8.12 -3.43
C MET A 160 -0.99 7.14 -3.21
N GLY A 161 0.01 7.54 -2.43
CA GLY A 161 1.18 6.73 -2.12
C GLY A 161 1.89 6.23 -3.39
N TYR A 162 2.39 5.02 -3.35
CA TYR A 162 3.31 4.48 -4.37
C TYR A 162 2.61 3.86 -5.60
N GLY A 163 1.42 4.36 -5.97
CA GLY A 163 0.77 4.04 -7.25
C GLY A 163 -0.05 2.75 -7.30
N GLY A 164 -0.12 1.97 -6.23
CA GLY A 164 -0.91 0.73 -6.22
C GLY A 164 -2.39 0.98 -6.44
N ARG A 165 -2.98 2.02 -5.80
CA ARG A 165 -4.39 2.34 -5.96
C ARG A 165 -4.69 3.06 -7.29
N LEU A 166 -3.75 3.87 -7.82
CA LEU A 166 -3.87 4.43 -9.17
C LEU A 166 -3.89 3.33 -10.24
N LEU A 167 -2.95 2.37 -10.20
CA LEU A 167 -2.96 1.22 -11.11
C LEU A 167 -4.22 0.37 -10.96
N GLY A 168 -4.72 0.25 -9.73
CA GLY A 168 -6.01 -0.39 -9.47
C GLY A 168 -7.19 0.34 -10.13
N ALA A 169 -7.21 1.67 -10.08
CA ALA A 169 -8.24 2.50 -10.72
C ALA A 169 -8.18 2.39 -12.26
N ILE A 170 -6.97 2.40 -12.84
CA ILE A 170 -6.76 2.17 -14.27
C ILE A 170 -7.29 0.78 -14.65
N ALA A 171 -6.93 -0.27 -13.90
CA ALA A 171 -7.39 -1.64 -14.16
C ALA A 171 -8.91 -1.81 -13.98
N ALA A 172 -9.51 -1.05 -13.09
CA ALA A 172 -10.95 -1.05 -12.85
C ALA A 172 -11.75 -0.20 -13.87
N GLY A 173 -11.08 0.70 -14.60
CA GLY A 173 -11.74 1.56 -15.60
C GLY A 173 -12.59 2.65 -14.95
N VAL A 174 -12.10 3.32 -13.90
CA VAL A 174 -12.80 4.43 -13.21
C VAL A 174 -12.03 5.74 -13.36
N ASN A 175 -12.73 6.88 -13.28
CA ASN A 175 -12.10 8.18 -13.13
C ASN A 175 -11.43 8.26 -11.74
N TYR A 176 -10.28 8.91 -11.67
CA TYR A 176 -9.48 8.94 -10.45
C TYR A 176 -9.01 10.35 -10.13
N ILE A 177 -9.21 10.73 -8.89
CA ILE A 177 -8.62 11.91 -8.29
C ILE A 177 -7.70 11.40 -7.17
N GLY A 178 -6.48 11.91 -7.12
CA GLY A 178 -5.54 11.54 -6.07
C GLY A 178 -4.85 12.76 -5.48
N THR A 179 -4.47 12.66 -4.20
CA THR A 179 -3.68 13.65 -3.48
C THR A 179 -2.48 13.00 -2.80
N ASP A 180 -1.31 13.61 -2.91
CA ASP A 180 -0.09 13.25 -2.18
C ASP A 180 0.90 14.42 -2.19
N PRO A 181 1.48 14.85 -1.07
CA PRO A 181 2.42 15.97 -1.04
C PRO A 181 3.85 15.62 -1.48
N CYS A 182 4.23 14.33 -1.47
CA CYS A 182 5.58 13.86 -1.73
C CYS A 182 5.98 14.06 -3.18
N ILE A 183 7.00 14.89 -3.45
CA ILE A 183 7.44 15.25 -4.80
C ILE A 183 7.84 14.02 -5.63
N PRO A 184 8.81 13.17 -5.20
CA PRO A 184 9.22 12.04 -6.03
C PRO A 184 8.11 10.99 -6.22
N THR A 185 7.19 10.87 -5.27
CA THR A 185 6.00 10.03 -5.40
C THR A 185 5.06 10.58 -6.47
N TYR A 186 4.76 11.88 -6.40
CA TYR A 186 3.91 12.56 -7.37
C TYR A 186 4.44 12.43 -8.80
N GLU A 187 5.74 12.67 -9.03
CA GLU A 187 6.39 12.51 -10.33
C GLU A 187 6.31 11.07 -10.87
N GLY A 188 6.43 10.08 -10.00
CA GLY A 188 6.25 8.68 -10.36
C GLY A 188 4.82 8.35 -10.75
N LEU A 189 3.83 8.93 -10.06
CA LEU A 189 2.42 8.77 -10.35
C LEU A 189 2.02 9.43 -11.69
N GLU A 190 2.57 10.61 -12.01
CA GLU A 190 2.35 11.23 -13.31
C GLU A 190 2.81 10.33 -14.46
N LYS A 191 3.99 9.72 -14.34
CA LYS A 191 4.48 8.76 -15.34
C LYS A 191 3.57 7.55 -15.48
N ILE A 192 3.06 6.99 -14.38
CA ILE A 192 2.08 5.88 -14.42
C ILE A 192 0.80 6.32 -15.15
N ARG A 193 0.27 7.50 -14.81
CA ARG A 193 -0.91 8.07 -15.48
C ARG A 193 -0.71 8.23 -16.99
N ASP A 194 0.42 8.82 -17.36
CA ASP A 194 0.70 9.18 -18.76
C ASP A 194 0.97 7.94 -19.62
N GLU A 195 1.57 6.88 -19.06
CA GLU A 195 1.84 5.64 -19.78
C GLU A 195 0.64 4.69 -19.84
N TYR A 196 -0.20 4.63 -18.78
CA TYR A 196 -1.24 3.60 -18.65
C TYR A 196 -2.66 4.13 -18.50
N GLY A 197 -2.85 5.42 -18.29
CA GLY A 197 -4.19 6.02 -18.17
C GLY A 197 -5.00 5.87 -19.45
N HIS A 198 -6.26 5.45 -19.34
CA HIS A 198 -7.16 5.36 -20.48
C HIS A 198 -7.51 6.76 -21.00
N LYS A 199 -7.39 7.00 -22.31
CA LYS A 199 -7.59 8.31 -22.95
C LYS A 199 -9.00 8.89 -22.75
N HIS A 200 -9.99 8.03 -22.53
CA HIS A 200 -11.40 8.43 -22.34
C HIS A 200 -11.78 8.62 -20.86
N LEU A 201 -10.86 8.35 -19.92
CA LEU A 201 -11.07 8.55 -18.49
C LEU A 201 -10.23 9.72 -17.98
N LYS A 202 -10.62 10.27 -16.83
CA LYS A 202 -9.95 11.39 -16.19
C LYS A 202 -9.12 10.89 -15.00
N TYR A 203 -7.84 11.28 -14.97
CA TYR A 203 -6.91 11.00 -13.87
C TYR A 203 -6.32 12.32 -13.39
N SER A 204 -6.87 12.90 -12.34
CA SER A 204 -6.42 14.16 -11.74
C SER A 204 -5.50 13.85 -10.56
N LEU A 205 -4.23 14.22 -10.65
CA LEU A 205 -3.25 14.07 -9.59
C LEU A 205 -2.95 15.45 -9.01
N ASN A 206 -2.97 15.57 -7.68
CA ASN A 206 -2.83 16.83 -6.97
C ASN A 206 -1.70 16.71 -5.94
N ARG A 207 -0.66 17.52 -6.09
CA ARG A 207 0.49 17.53 -5.19
C ARG A 207 0.21 18.40 -3.97
N GLN A 208 -0.59 17.87 -3.05
CA GLN A 208 -0.96 18.53 -1.79
C GLN A 208 -1.46 17.52 -0.76
N GLY A 209 -1.53 17.92 0.50
CA GLY A 209 -2.17 17.15 1.55
C GLY A 209 -3.70 17.07 1.35
N SER A 210 -4.28 15.92 1.68
CA SER A 210 -5.71 15.67 1.51
C SER A 210 -6.60 16.54 2.42
N GLU A 211 -6.05 17.03 3.53
CA GLU A 211 -6.74 17.95 4.42
C GLU A 211 -6.99 19.32 3.79
N THR A 212 -6.19 19.68 2.78
CA THR A 212 -6.36 20.96 2.04
C THR A 212 -7.07 20.80 0.71
N PHE A 213 -7.24 19.56 0.24
CA PHE A 213 -7.96 19.27 -1.00
C PHE A 213 -9.46 19.26 -0.75
N ILE A 214 -10.19 20.13 -1.43
CA ILE A 214 -11.65 20.21 -1.34
C ILE A 214 -12.22 19.73 -2.68
N PRO A 215 -12.78 18.50 -2.72
CA PRO A 215 -13.47 18.03 -3.92
C PRO A 215 -14.74 18.84 -4.17
N GLU A 216 -15.19 18.86 -5.42
CA GLU A 216 -16.49 19.41 -5.76
C GLU A 216 -17.62 18.66 -5.02
N ASP A 217 -18.61 19.39 -4.54
CA ASP A 217 -19.69 18.85 -3.74
C ASP A 217 -20.45 17.76 -4.50
N GLU A 218 -20.70 16.63 -3.86
CA GLU A 218 -21.47 15.51 -4.39
C GLU A 218 -21.01 15.03 -5.79
N SER A 219 -19.71 15.13 -6.07
CA SER A 219 -19.10 14.72 -7.35
C SER A 219 -18.52 13.31 -7.34
N LEU A 220 -18.25 12.75 -6.15
CA LEU A 220 -17.54 11.49 -5.98
C LEU A 220 -18.50 10.31 -5.80
N ASP A 221 -18.19 9.21 -6.47
CA ASP A 221 -18.91 7.94 -6.33
C ASP A 221 -18.29 7.03 -5.26
N PHE A 222 -17.01 7.22 -4.96
CA PHE A 222 -16.32 6.46 -3.92
C PHE A 222 -15.08 7.22 -3.44
N VAL A 223 -14.76 7.10 -2.16
CA VAL A 223 -13.49 7.54 -1.59
C VAL A 223 -12.79 6.34 -0.97
N PHE A 224 -11.54 6.11 -1.35
CA PHE A 224 -10.79 4.97 -0.82
C PHE A 224 -9.33 5.31 -0.59
N THR A 225 -8.87 5.12 0.63
CA THR A 225 -7.47 5.33 0.97
C THR A 225 -7.00 4.46 2.13
N SER A 226 -5.68 4.35 2.27
CA SER A 226 -4.97 4.00 3.48
C SER A 226 -4.21 5.26 3.90
N PRO A 227 -4.65 5.98 4.95
CA PRO A 227 -3.98 7.20 5.39
C PRO A 227 -2.54 6.92 5.84
N PRO A 228 -1.64 7.91 5.80
CA PRO A 228 -0.29 7.73 6.35
C PRO A 228 -0.36 7.33 7.82
N TYR A 229 0.54 6.42 8.23
CA TYR A 229 0.60 5.95 9.61
C TYR A 229 1.44 6.91 10.45
N PHE A 230 0.77 7.72 11.30
CA PHE A 230 1.42 8.72 12.14
C PHE A 230 2.60 8.12 12.94
N GLY A 231 3.78 8.76 12.83
CA GLY A 231 4.98 8.38 13.57
C GLY A 231 5.62 7.06 13.15
N TRP A 232 5.16 6.42 12.06
CA TRP A 232 5.72 5.16 11.59
C TRP A 232 6.62 5.31 10.37
N GLU A 233 6.19 6.01 9.33
CA GLU A 233 6.92 6.17 8.07
C GLU A 233 7.24 7.65 7.82
N ALA A 234 8.51 7.93 7.47
CA ALA A 234 8.98 9.26 7.08
C ALA A 234 9.01 9.33 5.55
N TYR A 235 7.88 9.70 4.94
CA TYR A 235 7.68 9.64 3.49
C TYR A 235 8.49 10.68 2.70
N GLY A 236 8.93 11.77 3.33
CA GLY A 236 9.71 12.84 2.72
C GLY A 236 9.92 13.98 3.71
N ASP A 237 10.62 15.02 3.24
CA ASP A 237 10.97 16.20 4.03
C ASP A 237 10.11 17.43 3.66
N GLU A 238 9.11 17.25 2.80
CA GLU A 238 8.23 18.33 2.38
C GLU A 238 7.40 18.84 3.57
N PRO A 239 7.29 20.19 3.75
CA PRO A 239 6.52 20.78 4.84
C PRO A 239 5.05 20.38 4.86
N GLU A 240 4.51 19.97 3.72
CA GLU A 240 3.13 19.53 3.53
C GLU A 240 2.90 18.08 4.00
N GLN A 241 3.96 17.33 4.32
CA GLN A 241 3.81 15.99 4.91
C GLN A 241 3.03 16.07 6.22
N SER A 242 2.00 15.25 6.34
CA SER A 242 1.06 15.34 7.46
C SER A 242 1.73 15.18 8.83
N SER A 243 2.74 14.32 8.95
CA SER A 243 3.52 14.11 10.19
C SER A 243 4.48 15.25 10.52
N ILE A 244 4.88 16.06 9.54
CA ILE A 244 5.70 17.27 9.73
C ILE A 244 4.79 18.43 10.09
N LYS A 245 3.75 18.66 9.31
CA LYS A 245 2.79 19.75 9.50
C LYS A 245 2.01 19.64 10.80
N PHE A 246 1.70 18.41 11.22
CA PHE A 246 0.96 18.11 12.46
C PHE A 246 1.78 17.17 13.33
N SER A 247 2.67 17.74 14.14
CA SER A 247 3.74 17.03 14.83
C SER A 247 3.31 16.18 16.04
N THR A 248 2.06 16.29 16.49
CA THR A 248 1.51 15.45 17.57
C THR A 248 0.36 14.58 17.05
N SER A 249 0.14 13.43 17.68
CA SER A 249 -0.96 12.52 17.31
C SER A 249 -2.33 13.20 17.37
N ASP A 250 -2.55 14.06 18.37
CA ASP A 250 -3.82 14.77 18.53
C ASP A 250 -4.03 15.82 17.44
N MET A 251 -2.98 16.61 17.12
CA MET A 251 -3.03 17.56 16.00
C MET A 251 -3.24 16.84 14.68
N TRP A 252 -2.53 15.74 14.46
CA TRP A 252 -2.66 14.94 13.24
C TRP A 252 -4.05 14.35 13.11
N LYS A 253 -4.60 13.80 14.19
CA LYS A 253 -5.95 13.28 14.27
C LYS A 253 -6.99 14.33 13.91
N GLU A 254 -6.96 15.50 14.57
CA GLU A 254 -7.99 16.53 14.41
C GLU A 254 -7.81 17.36 13.11
N LYS A 255 -6.59 17.71 12.73
CA LYS A 255 -6.34 18.64 11.63
C LYS A 255 -6.04 17.95 10.29
N PHE A 256 -5.57 16.71 10.31
CA PHE A 256 -5.34 15.93 9.09
C PHE A 256 -6.43 14.89 8.87
N LEU A 257 -6.56 13.90 9.76
CA LEU A 257 -7.45 12.77 9.54
C LEU A 257 -8.92 13.19 9.51
N LYS A 258 -9.37 13.92 10.52
CA LYS A 258 -10.75 14.43 10.60
C LYS A 258 -11.08 15.35 9.43
N GLN A 259 -10.18 16.26 9.07
CA GLN A 259 -10.40 17.18 7.95
C GLN A 259 -10.47 16.43 6.62
N THR A 260 -9.60 15.42 6.40
CA THR A 260 -9.66 14.56 5.21
C THR A 260 -11.00 13.81 5.13
N ILE A 261 -11.49 13.28 6.26
CA ILE A 261 -12.80 12.61 6.35
C ILE A 261 -13.93 13.60 6.05
N ALA A 262 -13.85 14.82 6.56
CA ALA A 262 -14.84 15.87 6.30
C ALA A 262 -14.88 16.28 4.81
N ASN A 263 -13.71 16.41 4.18
CA ASN A 263 -13.60 16.66 2.74
C ASN A 263 -14.20 15.51 1.93
N ALA A 264 -13.99 14.26 2.35
CA ALA A 264 -14.61 13.09 1.73
C ALA A 264 -16.13 13.11 1.85
N TYR A 265 -16.65 13.47 3.05
CA TYR A 265 -18.10 13.61 3.26
C TYR A 265 -18.71 14.64 2.33
N LYS A 266 -18.08 15.80 2.19
CA LYS A 266 -18.52 16.88 1.31
C LYS A 266 -18.55 16.41 -0.16
N GLY A 267 -17.49 15.79 -0.65
CA GLY A 267 -17.36 15.38 -2.04
C GLY A 267 -18.18 14.17 -2.44
N LEU A 268 -18.50 13.27 -1.53
CA LEU A 268 -19.29 12.08 -1.84
C LEU A 268 -20.75 12.41 -2.16
N LYS A 269 -21.29 11.78 -3.17
CA LYS A 269 -22.73 11.75 -3.46
C LYS A 269 -23.48 11.05 -2.32
N LYS A 270 -24.74 11.41 -2.10
CA LYS A 270 -25.61 10.76 -1.10
C LYS A 270 -25.73 9.26 -1.38
N GLY A 271 -25.65 8.46 -0.33
CA GLY A 271 -25.71 7.00 -0.40
C GLY A 271 -24.43 6.32 -0.89
N LYS A 272 -23.37 7.06 -1.22
CA LYS A 272 -22.07 6.53 -1.61
C LYS A 272 -21.15 6.33 -0.40
N TYR A 273 -19.96 5.73 -0.63
CA TYR A 273 -19.15 5.16 0.44
C TYR A 273 -17.75 5.77 0.52
N LEU A 274 -17.29 5.90 1.76
CA LEU A 274 -15.89 6.09 2.13
C LEU A 274 -15.35 4.76 2.65
N ALA A 275 -14.18 4.32 2.16
CA ALA A 275 -13.45 3.16 2.67
C ALA A 275 -12.08 3.59 3.21
N LEU A 276 -11.81 3.26 4.47
CA LEU A 276 -10.54 3.56 5.13
C LEU A 276 -9.86 2.26 5.57
N ASN A 277 -8.72 1.94 4.95
CA ASN A 277 -7.89 0.81 5.36
C ASN A 277 -6.86 1.30 6.38
N VAL A 278 -7.07 0.96 7.63
CA VAL A 278 -6.23 1.36 8.76
C VAL A 278 -6.02 0.20 9.72
N ALA A 279 -4.88 0.16 10.38
CA ALA A 279 -4.60 -0.81 11.43
C ALA A 279 -3.87 -0.13 12.59
N ASN A 280 -4.15 -0.57 13.82
CA ASN A 280 -3.45 -0.10 14.99
C ASN A 280 -1.96 -0.42 14.91
N THR A 281 -1.12 0.52 15.32
CA THR A 281 0.33 0.37 15.38
C THR A 281 0.84 0.53 16.81
N LYS A 282 2.11 0.23 17.01
CA LYS A 282 2.77 0.50 18.30
C LYS A 282 2.74 1.98 18.66
N GLN A 283 2.84 2.85 17.67
CA GLN A 283 2.87 4.30 17.80
C GLN A 283 1.47 4.90 17.95
N TYR A 284 0.47 4.28 17.32
CA TYR A 284 -0.91 4.74 17.38
C TYR A 284 -1.86 3.54 17.64
N LYS A 285 -2.10 3.27 18.91
CA LYS A 285 -2.81 2.06 19.36
C LYS A 285 -4.33 2.10 19.21
N THR A 286 -4.89 3.29 19.02
CA THR A 286 -6.34 3.54 18.88
C THR A 286 -6.71 4.04 17.48
N PHE A 287 -5.83 3.83 16.49
CA PHE A 287 -6.03 4.38 15.15
C PHE A 287 -7.31 3.85 14.49
N GLU A 288 -7.65 2.58 14.70
CA GLU A 288 -8.89 1.98 14.20
C GLU A 288 -10.12 2.62 14.81
N GLU A 289 -10.14 2.72 16.13
CA GLU A 289 -11.24 3.30 16.91
C GLU A 289 -11.42 4.79 16.60
N ASP A 290 -10.33 5.55 16.65
CA ASP A 290 -10.36 6.98 16.35
C ASP A 290 -10.85 7.26 14.92
N THR A 291 -10.46 6.43 13.95
CA THR A 291 -10.93 6.57 12.57
C THR A 291 -12.45 6.38 12.48
N VAL A 292 -13.00 5.37 13.15
CA VAL A 292 -14.45 5.11 13.15
C VAL A 292 -15.21 6.21 13.88
N ASP A 293 -14.69 6.67 15.01
CA ASP A 293 -15.35 7.71 15.83
C ASP A 293 -15.35 9.06 15.09
N LEU A 294 -14.24 9.43 14.45
CA LEU A 294 -14.15 10.67 13.65
C LEU A 294 -15.09 10.63 12.43
N ALA A 295 -15.18 9.49 11.74
CA ALA A 295 -16.09 9.37 10.61
C ALA A 295 -17.56 9.54 11.03
N LYS A 296 -17.96 8.97 12.18
CA LYS A 296 -19.29 9.18 12.76
C LYS A 296 -19.53 10.62 13.17
N GLU A 297 -18.53 11.27 13.80
CA GLU A 297 -18.62 12.67 14.19
C GLU A 297 -18.84 13.61 13.01
N VAL A 298 -18.22 13.30 11.85
CA VAL A 298 -18.41 14.04 10.59
C VAL A 298 -19.79 13.82 9.99
N GLY A 299 -20.48 12.73 10.33
CA GLY A 299 -21.84 12.41 9.86
C GLY A 299 -21.97 11.13 9.05
N PHE A 300 -20.91 10.35 8.91
CA PHE A 300 -20.98 9.05 8.25
C PHE A 300 -21.64 7.98 9.12
N GLU A 301 -22.33 7.04 8.49
CA GLU A 301 -22.76 5.79 9.08
C GLU A 301 -21.70 4.70 8.84
N HIS A 302 -21.16 4.08 9.91
CA HIS A 302 -20.29 2.90 9.78
C HIS A 302 -21.17 1.69 9.44
N THR A 303 -21.20 1.27 8.20
CA THR A 303 -22.07 0.21 7.72
C THR A 303 -21.42 -1.16 7.73
N ASP A 304 -20.09 -1.23 7.57
CA ASP A 304 -19.41 -2.49 7.34
C ASP A 304 -17.91 -2.44 7.63
N THR A 305 -17.31 -3.63 7.75
CA THR A 305 -15.84 -3.80 7.77
C THR A 305 -15.47 -4.92 6.81
N TRP A 306 -14.67 -4.58 5.82
CA TRP A 306 -14.04 -5.54 4.92
C TRP A 306 -12.62 -5.86 5.39
N TRP A 307 -12.17 -7.08 5.14
CA TRP A 307 -10.92 -7.59 5.65
C TRP A 307 -9.93 -7.79 4.50
N LEU A 308 -8.89 -6.98 4.46
CA LEU A 308 -7.81 -7.12 3.50
C LEU A 308 -6.88 -8.25 3.98
N SER A 309 -6.81 -9.33 3.22
CA SER A 309 -5.91 -10.45 3.52
C SER A 309 -4.47 -10.05 3.19
N LEU A 310 -3.61 -9.99 4.19
CA LEU A 310 -2.20 -9.72 4.00
C LEU A 310 -1.47 -10.97 3.47
N SER A 311 -0.48 -10.77 2.60
CA SER A 311 0.39 -11.87 2.19
C SER A 311 1.17 -12.36 3.41
N THR A 312 1.18 -13.68 3.64
CA THR A 312 2.08 -14.30 4.60
C THR A 312 3.51 -13.97 4.19
N GLN A 313 4.30 -13.35 5.07
CA GLN A 313 5.74 -13.29 4.87
C GLN A 313 6.27 -14.73 4.94
N GLN A 314 6.74 -15.26 3.81
CA GLN A 314 7.55 -16.48 3.83
C GLN A 314 8.82 -16.16 4.64
N GLY A 315 8.97 -16.80 5.81
CA GLY A 315 10.13 -16.61 6.70
C GLY A 315 9.85 -15.98 8.05
N GLY A 316 8.71 -15.32 8.28
CA GLY A 316 8.15 -15.25 9.62
C GLY A 316 7.59 -16.63 9.89
N SER A 317 7.95 -17.29 10.98
CA SER A 317 7.42 -18.58 11.40
C SER A 317 5.90 -18.56 11.33
N ALA A 318 5.34 -18.80 10.16
CA ALA A 318 4.02 -19.36 9.99
C ALA A 318 4.19 -20.87 10.18
N VAL A 319 4.99 -21.27 11.14
CA VAL A 319 4.72 -22.47 11.85
C VAL A 319 3.48 -22.11 12.64
N SER A 320 2.32 -22.46 12.10
CA SER A 320 1.25 -22.87 12.98
C SER A 320 1.88 -23.97 13.80
N THR A 321 2.47 -23.63 14.91
CA THR A 321 2.56 -24.56 16.00
C THR A 321 1.12 -24.81 16.37
N LEU A 322 0.63 -25.97 16.03
CA LEU A 322 -0.57 -26.56 16.58
C LEU A 322 -0.47 -26.65 18.12
N ASP A 323 0.70 -26.29 18.67
CA ASP A 323 1.01 -26.19 20.09
C ASP A 323 1.28 -24.73 20.42
N GLY A 324 0.32 -24.16 21.14
CA GLY A 324 0.26 -22.76 21.50
C GLY A 324 1.49 -22.23 22.22
N ASP A 325 2.35 -21.54 21.55
CA ASP A 325 3.30 -20.65 22.19
C ASP A 325 2.71 -19.25 22.34
N THR A 326 2.31 -18.98 23.58
CA THR A 326 1.46 -17.87 24.00
C THR A 326 2.14 -16.51 24.02
N THR A 327 3.45 -16.42 23.82
CA THR A 327 4.20 -15.16 23.98
C THR A 327 4.13 -14.24 22.75
N GLU A 328 4.24 -14.78 21.54
CA GLU A 328 4.08 -13.97 20.31
C GLU A 328 2.62 -13.59 20.06
N THR A 329 1.69 -14.45 20.44
CA THR A 329 0.26 -14.20 20.33
C THR A 329 -0.17 -13.04 21.24
N LYS A 330 0.39 -12.95 22.46
CA LYS A 330 0.08 -11.86 23.41
C LYS A 330 0.61 -10.50 22.94
N GLN A 331 1.81 -10.41 22.34
CA GLN A 331 2.31 -9.16 21.80
C GLN A 331 1.53 -8.67 20.57
N LYS A 332 1.05 -9.57 19.72
CA LYS A 332 0.20 -9.24 18.56
C LYS A 332 -1.21 -8.82 18.97
N GLN A 333 -1.78 -9.44 20.00
CA GLN A 333 -3.09 -9.05 20.55
C GLN A 333 -3.05 -7.64 21.18
N GLN A 334 -1.92 -7.17 21.65
CA GLN A 334 -1.79 -5.86 22.29
C GLN A 334 -2.05 -4.68 21.33
N TYR A 335 -1.94 -4.88 20.03
CA TYR A 335 -2.20 -3.87 18.98
C TYR A 335 -3.45 -4.20 18.13
N MET A 336 -4.14 -5.27 18.43
CA MET A 336 -5.43 -5.55 17.81
C MET A 336 -6.48 -4.66 18.49
N GLY A 337 -7.09 -3.75 17.70
CA GLY A 337 -8.23 -2.95 18.13
C GLY A 337 -9.43 -3.83 18.53
N LYS A 338 -10.52 -3.19 18.93
CA LYS A 338 -11.77 -3.89 19.34
C LYS A 338 -12.45 -4.69 18.21
N TYR A 339 -11.99 -4.55 16.97
CA TYR A 339 -12.59 -5.23 15.82
C TYR A 339 -12.01 -6.62 15.63
N THR A 340 -12.86 -7.64 15.76
CA THR A 340 -12.46 -9.05 15.65
C THR A 340 -12.14 -9.41 14.21
N ARG A 341 -10.89 -9.84 13.96
CA ARG A 341 -10.42 -10.28 12.65
C ARG A 341 -10.91 -11.69 12.32
N PRO A 342 -11.10 -12.02 11.02
CA PRO A 342 -11.37 -13.40 10.61
C PRO A 342 -10.25 -14.34 11.10
N ASN A 343 -10.65 -15.46 11.67
CA ASN A 343 -9.72 -16.50 12.13
C ASN A 343 -9.53 -17.54 11.01
N ILE A 344 -8.62 -17.26 10.09
CA ILE A 344 -8.26 -18.18 9.01
C ILE A 344 -6.77 -18.51 9.18
N SER A 345 -6.49 -19.80 9.38
CA SER A 345 -5.12 -20.29 9.62
C SER A 345 -4.12 -19.78 8.58
N GLY A 346 -2.97 -19.29 9.05
CA GLY A 346 -1.87 -18.80 8.21
C GLY A 346 -2.13 -17.45 7.51
N ARG A 347 -3.25 -16.77 7.78
CA ARG A 347 -3.56 -15.46 7.18
C ARG A 347 -3.67 -14.37 8.23
N LYS A 348 -3.16 -13.19 7.90
CA LYS A 348 -3.37 -11.95 8.66
C LYS A 348 -4.34 -11.06 7.90
N PHE A 349 -5.09 -10.25 8.63
CA PHE A 349 -6.08 -9.36 8.06
C PHE A 349 -5.92 -7.94 8.61
N GLU A 350 -6.11 -6.97 7.73
CA GLU A 350 -6.28 -5.56 8.11
C GLU A 350 -7.72 -5.13 7.83
N PRO A 351 -8.33 -4.34 8.73
CA PRO A 351 -9.68 -3.84 8.50
C PRO A 351 -9.68 -2.72 7.44
N THR A 352 -10.70 -2.74 6.61
CA THR A 352 -11.10 -1.63 5.76
C THR A 352 -12.51 -1.25 6.20
N PHE A 353 -12.63 -0.15 6.93
CA PHE A 353 -13.90 0.34 7.44
C PHE A 353 -14.69 1.02 6.33
N ILE A 354 -15.95 0.67 6.21
CA ILE A 354 -16.86 1.19 5.17
C ILE A 354 -17.90 2.09 5.84
N PHE A 355 -17.94 3.32 5.34
CA PHE A 355 -18.82 4.35 5.84
C PHE A 355 -19.73 4.84 4.72
N LYS A 356 -21.02 5.02 5.00
CA LYS A 356 -22.01 5.53 4.07
C LYS A 356 -22.33 6.99 4.39
N LYS A 357 -22.42 7.84 3.36
CA LYS A 357 -22.94 9.21 3.46
C LYS A 357 -24.45 9.23 3.40
#